data_23abd1bf729db8cb9e6d38085898abfa
#
_entry.id   23abd1bf729db8cb9e6d38085898abfa
#
_cell.length_a   1.000
_cell.length_b   1.000
_cell.length_c   1.000
_cell.angle_alpha   90.00
_cell.angle_beta   90.00
_cell.angle_gamma   90.00
#
_symmetry.space_group_name_H-M   'P 1'
#
loop_
_entity.id
_entity.type
_entity.pdbx_description
1 polymer ?
#
loop_
_entity_poly.entity_id
_entity_poly.type
_entity_poly.pdbx_seq_one_letter_code
_entity_poly.pdbx_strand_id
1 'polypeptide(L)'
;MAHNIEKITALLKIIASNIVFYRKQLGLTQDELAAKADIDRTYIGYLENAKHNITVGKLVDIASALNVPLENLFRLNSESLAQQNDIDRINALIPFIREYQTLAEKYEINDVFQDNGGKHLQMLLVTGLINIGNREGNDAVDANGREYELKSVNSLLTQSFSTHHHLNPTILGKYRSVDWIFAVYEGIEIKEIYLIKPLDLEYYFKTWEEKWNANGKDINNPKIPLKYVRAKGALLFKAPESGELTQIQL
;
A
#
# COMPACT_ATOMS: atom_id res chain seq x y z
N MET A 1 10.63 -24.15 -6.94
CA MET A 1 12.08 -23.88 -7.00
C MET A 1 12.38 -22.50 -7.63
N ALA A 2 11.86 -22.15 -8.80
CA ALA A 2 12.16 -20.85 -9.45
C ALA A 2 11.82 -19.63 -8.59
N HIS A 3 10.67 -19.61 -7.93
CA HIS A 3 10.22 -18.52 -7.07
C HIS A 3 11.15 -18.23 -5.86
N ASN A 4 11.75 -19.28 -5.26
CA ASN A 4 12.74 -19.10 -4.18
C ASN A 4 14.06 -18.53 -4.69
N ILE A 5 14.47 -18.88 -5.90
CA ILE A 5 15.71 -18.36 -6.50
C ILE A 5 15.56 -16.86 -6.78
N GLU A 6 14.43 -16.40 -7.28
CA GLU A 6 14.17 -14.98 -7.50
C GLU A 6 14.18 -14.16 -6.20
N LYS A 7 13.54 -14.66 -5.13
CA LYS A 7 13.56 -14.01 -3.80
C LYS A 7 14.99 -13.90 -3.25
N ILE A 8 15.77 -14.97 -3.36
CA ILE A 8 17.18 -14.96 -2.92
C ILE A 8 18.00 -13.95 -3.74
N THR A 9 17.83 -13.93 -5.06
CA THR A 9 18.55 -13.00 -5.92
C THR A 9 18.21 -11.54 -5.61
N ALA A 10 16.93 -11.23 -5.37
CA ALA A 10 16.50 -9.90 -4.98
C ALA A 10 17.10 -9.48 -3.63
N LEU A 11 17.09 -10.39 -2.64
CA LEU A 11 17.65 -10.13 -1.33
C LEU A 11 19.18 -9.89 -1.41
N LEU A 12 19.88 -10.69 -2.19
CA LEU A 12 21.33 -10.50 -2.41
C LEU A 12 21.64 -9.13 -3.04
N LYS A 13 20.82 -8.64 -3.96
CA LYS A 13 20.97 -7.30 -4.54
C LYS A 13 20.76 -6.19 -3.49
N ILE A 14 19.79 -6.35 -2.58
CA ILE A 14 19.57 -5.39 -1.47
C ILE A 14 20.78 -5.38 -0.55
N ILE A 15 21.26 -6.55 -0.14
CA ILE A 15 22.45 -6.67 0.72
C ILE A 15 23.66 -6.04 0.04
N ALA A 16 23.91 -6.36 -1.23
CA ALA A 16 25.02 -5.82 -2.02
C ALA A 16 24.97 -4.28 -2.05
N SER A 17 23.81 -3.69 -2.37
CA SER A 17 23.66 -2.24 -2.43
C SER A 17 23.86 -1.57 -1.07
N ASN A 18 23.38 -2.18 0.02
CA ASN A 18 23.59 -1.65 1.36
C ASN A 18 25.07 -1.74 1.80
N ILE A 19 25.78 -2.83 1.47
CA ILE A 19 27.22 -2.94 1.73
C ILE A 19 27.97 -1.80 1.01
N VAL A 20 27.71 -1.60 -0.28
CA VAL A 20 28.33 -0.50 -1.07
C VAL A 20 27.99 0.86 -0.46
N PHE A 21 26.73 1.09 -0.10
CA PHE A 21 26.24 2.34 0.48
C PHE A 21 26.98 2.69 1.77
N TYR A 22 26.94 1.79 2.77
CA TYR A 22 27.59 2.04 4.08
C TYR A 22 29.12 2.11 3.96
N ARG A 23 29.73 1.29 3.10
CA ARG A 23 31.18 1.38 2.83
C ARG A 23 31.57 2.76 2.30
N LYS A 24 30.83 3.27 1.31
CA LYS A 24 31.07 4.61 0.74
C LYS A 24 30.80 5.73 1.73
N GLN A 25 29.76 5.62 2.58
CA GLN A 25 29.50 6.58 3.66
C GLN A 25 30.69 6.68 4.63
N LEU A 26 31.35 5.57 4.92
CA LEU A 26 32.55 5.54 5.76
C LEU A 26 33.84 5.92 5.02
N GLY A 27 33.76 6.21 3.72
CA GLY A 27 34.93 6.51 2.87
C GLY A 27 35.87 5.32 2.64
N LEU A 28 35.43 4.08 2.92
CA LEU A 28 36.26 2.89 2.83
C LEU A 28 36.37 2.40 1.38
N THR A 29 37.57 1.93 0.99
CA THR A 29 37.80 1.10 -0.19
C THR A 29 37.28 -0.33 0.05
N GLN A 30 37.19 -1.15 -1.00
CA GLN A 30 36.90 -2.58 -0.86
C GLN A 30 38.01 -3.33 -0.06
N ASP A 31 39.25 -2.93 -0.24
CA ASP A 31 40.40 -3.50 0.47
C ASP A 31 40.35 -3.19 1.99
N GLU A 32 39.97 -1.96 2.36
CA GLU A 32 39.84 -1.56 3.77
C GLU A 32 38.63 -2.25 4.44
N LEU A 33 37.52 -2.41 3.73
CA LEU A 33 36.38 -3.17 4.26
C LEU A 33 36.73 -4.63 4.45
N ALA A 34 37.43 -5.23 3.47
CA ALA A 34 37.90 -6.61 3.52
C ALA A 34 38.79 -6.86 4.74
N ALA A 35 39.78 -5.98 4.96
CA ALA A 35 40.69 -6.03 6.10
C ALA A 35 39.93 -5.87 7.45
N LYS A 36 38.96 -4.95 7.53
CA LYS A 36 38.16 -4.75 8.75
C LYS A 36 37.21 -5.92 9.07
N ALA A 37 36.70 -6.59 8.05
CA ALA A 37 35.78 -7.71 8.20
C ALA A 37 36.47 -9.08 8.27
N ASP A 38 37.80 -9.14 8.15
CA ASP A 38 38.59 -10.36 8.02
C ASP A 38 38.07 -11.27 6.89
N ILE A 39 37.87 -10.67 5.73
CA ILE A 39 37.34 -11.32 4.52
C ILE A 39 38.23 -11.01 3.33
N ASP A 40 38.36 -11.96 2.39
CA ASP A 40 39.10 -11.73 1.15
C ASP A 40 38.52 -10.59 0.33
N ARG A 41 39.35 -9.72 -0.21
CA ARG A 41 38.96 -8.57 -1.01
C ARG A 41 38.17 -8.97 -2.26
N THR A 42 38.54 -10.06 -2.91
CA THR A 42 37.87 -10.58 -4.11
C THR A 42 36.44 -10.99 -3.78
N TYR A 43 36.25 -11.57 -2.57
CA TYR A 43 34.92 -11.93 -2.08
C TYR A 43 34.05 -10.73 -1.79
N ILE A 44 34.60 -9.65 -1.19
CA ILE A 44 33.89 -8.37 -1.05
C ILE A 44 33.41 -7.85 -2.42
N GLY A 45 34.27 -7.89 -3.44
CA GLY A 45 33.90 -7.50 -4.80
C GLY A 45 32.76 -8.34 -5.40
N TYR A 46 32.73 -9.64 -5.12
CA TYR A 46 31.63 -10.53 -5.54
C TYR A 46 30.34 -10.23 -4.80
N LEU A 47 30.40 -9.94 -3.50
CA LEU A 47 29.24 -9.58 -2.68
C LEU A 47 28.62 -8.26 -3.14
N GLU A 48 29.41 -7.22 -3.37
CA GLU A 48 28.93 -5.92 -3.85
C GLU A 48 28.29 -5.99 -5.24
N ASN A 49 28.58 -7.03 -6.03
CA ASN A 49 27.96 -7.31 -7.32
C ASN A 49 26.84 -8.37 -7.26
N ALA A 50 26.43 -8.80 -6.07
CA ALA A 50 25.42 -9.84 -5.85
C ALA A 50 25.72 -11.17 -6.60
N LYS A 51 27.01 -11.51 -6.81
CA LYS A 51 27.44 -12.68 -7.59
C LYS A 51 27.63 -13.94 -6.73
N HIS A 52 27.66 -13.82 -5.41
CA HIS A 52 27.85 -14.93 -4.48
C HIS A 52 26.84 -14.87 -3.32
N ASN A 53 26.43 -16.06 -2.88
CA ASN A 53 25.73 -16.20 -1.61
C ASN A 53 26.66 -15.90 -0.44
N ILE A 54 26.12 -15.27 0.60
CA ILE A 54 26.82 -14.94 1.82
C ILE A 54 26.26 -15.72 2.99
N THR A 55 27.10 -16.19 3.88
CA THR A 55 26.68 -16.80 5.15
C THR A 55 26.29 -15.73 6.15
N VAL A 56 25.41 -16.07 7.10
CA VAL A 56 24.99 -15.14 8.17
C VAL A 56 26.19 -14.67 8.99
N GLY A 57 27.17 -15.57 9.28
CA GLY A 57 28.40 -15.20 10.00
C GLY A 57 29.16 -14.08 9.28
N LYS A 58 29.42 -14.22 7.98
CA LYS A 58 30.07 -13.17 7.19
C LYS A 58 29.30 -11.88 7.08
N LEU A 59 27.93 -11.94 7.09
CA LEU A 59 27.11 -10.74 7.17
C LEU A 59 27.28 -10.00 8.50
N VAL A 60 27.40 -10.74 9.61
CA VAL A 60 27.69 -10.16 10.93
C VAL A 60 29.05 -9.47 10.93
N ASP A 61 30.10 -10.11 10.37
CA ASP A 61 31.44 -9.54 10.28
C ASP A 61 31.43 -8.24 9.46
N ILE A 62 30.76 -8.23 8.30
CA ILE A 62 30.61 -7.05 7.44
C ILE A 62 29.81 -5.95 8.15
N ALA A 63 28.68 -6.26 8.78
CA ALA A 63 27.89 -5.29 9.51
C ALA A 63 28.68 -4.63 10.64
N SER A 64 29.48 -5.44 11.36
CA SER A 64 30.39 -4.96 12.40
C SER A 64 31.47 -4.05 11.83
N ALA A 65 32.11 -4.43 10.72
CA ALA A 65 33.13 -3.63 10.03
C ALA A 65 32.58 -2.31 9.50
N LEU A 66 31.30 -2.28 9.10
CA LEU A 66 30.56 -1.09 8.65
C LEU A 66 29.97 -0.27 9.81
N ASN A 67 30.05 -0.77 11.05
CA ASN A 67 29.48 -0.16 12.25
C ASN A 67 27.96 0.10 12.12
N VAL A 68 27.23 -0.88 11.60
CA VAL A 68 25.76 -0.84 11.45
C VAL A 68 25.11 -2.09 12.06
N PRO A 69 23.86 -2.01 12.55
CA PRO A 69 23.07 -3.19 12.89
C PRO A 69 22.92 -4.13 11.68
N LEU A 70 22.97 -5.45 11.93
CA LEU A 70 22.86 -6.45 10.87
C LEU A 70 21.59 -6.29 10.02
N GLU A 71 20.47 -5.95 10.65
CA GLU A 71 19.19 -5.74 9.98
C GLU A 71 19.24 -4.62 8.92
N ASN A 72 20.14 -3.65 9.06
CA ASN A 72 20.28 -2.58 8.07
C ASN A 72 20.81 -3.07 6.72
N LEU A 73 21.53 -4.21 6.70
CA LEU A 73 21.96 -4.83 5.44
C LEU A 73 20.79 -5.45 4.67
N PHE A 74 19.68 -5.76 5.32
CA PHE A 74 18.49 -6.38 4.72
C PHE A 74 17.37 -5.38 4.38
N ARG A 75 17.43 -4.17 4.91
CA ARG A 75 16.39 -3.17 4.69
C ARG A 75 16.45 -2.60 3.28
N LEU A 76 15.29 -2.37 2.69
CA LEU A 76 15.18 -1.51 1.51
C LEU A 76 15.54 -0.08 1.93
N ASN A 77 16.77 0.33 1.65
CA ASN A 77 17.24 1.68 1.93
C ASN A 77 17.04 2.54 0.67
N SER A 78 16.19 3.58 0.78
CA SER A 78 15.91 4.49 -0.32
C SER A 78 17.17 5.17 -0.88
N GLU A 79 18.14 5.49 -0.02
CA GLU A 79 19.40 6.12 -0.42
C GLU A 79 20.32 5.13 -1.15
N SER A 80 20.38 3.87 -0.69
CA SER A 80 21.16 2.82 -1.39
C SER A 80 20.52 2.46 -2.74
N LEU A 81 19.18 2.45 -2.82
CA LEU A 81 18.46 2.25 -4.07
C LEU A 81 18.65 3.43 -5.04
N ALA A 82 18.71 4.67 -4.54
CA ALA A 82 18.90 5.85 -5.37
C ALA A 82 20.24 5.88 -6.12
N GLN A 83 21.23 5.11 -5.68
CA GLN A 83 22.52 4.97 -6.35
C GLN A 83 22.53 3.91 -7.47
N GLN A 84 21.47 3.11 -7.60
CA GLN A 84 21.31 2.12 -8.66
C GLN A 84 20.64 2.76 -9.88
N ASN A 85 20.83 2.16 -11.07
CA ASN A 85 20.00 2.54 -12.22
C ASN A 85 18.54 2.05 -12.04
N ASP A 86 17.61 2.66 -12.76
CA ASP A 86 16.17 2.41 -12.55
C ASP A 86 15.74 0.97 -12.87
N ILE A 87 16.43 0.30 -13.79
CA ILE A 87 16.18 -1.13 -14.11
C ILE A 87 16.53 -2.02 -12.91
N ASP A 88 17.69 -1.78 -12.27
CA ASP A 88 18.09 -2.56 -11.10
C ASP A 88 17.18 -2.27 -9.91
N ARG A 89 16.76 -1.01 -9.74
CA ARG A 89 15.79 -0.61 -8.70
C ARG A 89 14.46 -1.34 -8.86
N ILE A 90 13.87 -1.33 -10.06
CA ILE A 90 12.59 -2.02 -10.27
C ILE A 90 12.73 -3.54 -10.10
N ASN A 91 13.83 -4.13 -10.57
CA ASN A 91 14.09 -5.57 -10.38
C ASN A 91 14.21 -5.96 -8.91
N ALA A 92 14.76 -5.09 -8.05
CA ALA A 92 14.82 -5.30 -6.61
C ALA A 92 13.42 -5.21 -5.94
N LEU A 93 12.52 -4.38 -6.45
CA LEU A 93 11.17 -4.15 -5.90
C LEU A 93 10.13 -5.18 -6.35
N ILE A 94 10.24 -5.71 -7.58
CA ILE A 94 9.24 -6.65 -8.16
C ILE A 94 8.91 -7.84 -7.24
N PRO A 95 9.84 -8.51 -6.53
CA PRO A 95 9.49 -9.62 -5.64
C PRO A 95 8.55 -9.22 -4.50
N PHE A 96 8.70 -8.00 -3.95
CA PHE A 96 7.82 -7.46 -2.90
C PHE A 96 6.46 -7.06 -3.45
N ILE A 97 6.43 -6.52 -4.68
CA ILE A 97 5.19 -6.22 -5.39
C ILE A 97 4.41 -7.51 -5.66
N ARG A 98 5.08 -8.59 -6.06
CA ARG A 98 4.44 -9.91 -6.23
C ARG A 98 3.88 -10.47 -4.92
N GLU A 99 4.60 -10.30 -3.80
CA GLU A 99 4.10 -10.71 -2.48
C GLU A 99 2.86 -9.92 -2.08
N TYR A 100 2.88 -8.60 -2.34
CA TYR A 100 1.71 -7.74 -2.13
C TYR A 100 0.52 -8.16 -2.99
N GLN A 101 0.76 -8.51 -4.26
CA GLN A 101 -0.27 -9.05 -5.16
C GLN A 101 -0.81 -10.40 -4.64
N THR A 102 0.05 -11.32 -4.19
CA THR A 102 -0.37 -12.60 -3.61
C THR A 102 -1.25 -12.41 -2.37
N LEU A 103 -0.96 -11.40 -1.54
CA LEU A 103 -1.83 -11.03 -0.43
C LEU A 103 -3.19 -10.52 -0.94
N ALA A 104 -3.22 -9.69 -1.98
CA ALA A 104 -4.44 -9.13 -2.54
C ALA A 104 -5.37 -10.19 -3.16
N GLU A 105 -4.81 -11.23 -3.77
CA GLU A 105 -5.56 -12.36 -4.34
C GLU A 105 -6.39 -13.12 -3.30
N LYS A 106 -5.95 -13.16 -2.02
CA LYS A 106 -6.74 -13.73 -0.92
C LYS A 106 -8.03 -12.95 -0.62
N TYR A 107 -8.09 -11.72 -1.08
CA TYR A 107 -9.24 -10.81 -0.95
C TYR A 107 -9.94 -10.58 -2.28
N GLU A 108 -9.76 -11.47 -3.24
CA GLU A 108 -10.36 -11.42 -4.59
C GLU A 108 -10.00 -10.14 -5.38
N ILE A 109 -8.82 -9.56 -5.10
CA ILE A 109 -8.28 -8.42 -5.82
C ILE A 109 -7.24 -8.91 -6.82
N ASN A 110 -7.61 -8.96 -8.10
CA ASN A 110 -6.79 -9.55 -9.17
C ASN A 110 -5.58 -8.70 -9.56
N ASP A 111 -5.63 -7.37 -9.33
CA ASP A 111 -4.54 -6.45 -9.66
C ASP A 111 -4.54 -5.27 -8.67
N VAL A 112 -3.47 -5.16 -7.88
CA VAL A 112 -3.32 -4.08 -6.88
C VAL A 112 -3.17 -2.70 -7.52
N PHE A 113 -2.81 -2.61 -8.79
CA PHE A 113 -2.61 -1.37 -9.53
C PHE A 113 -3.85 -0.94 -10.31
N GLN A 114 -4.77 -1.85 -10.58
CA GLN A 114 -6.01 -1.58 -11.30
C GLN A 114 -7.14 -1.19 -10.34
N ASP A 115 -8.03 -0.30 -10.76
CA ASP A 115 -9.27 0.09 -10.07
C ASP A 115 -9.11 0.44 -8.57
N ASN A 116 -7.94 0.98 -8.20
CA ASN A 116 -7.56 1.23 -6.81
C ASN A 116 -7.40 -0.03 -5.94
N GLY A 117 -7.11 -1.19 -6.53
CA GLY A 117 -7.02 -2.48 -5.83
C GLY A 117 -6.17 -2.45 -4.56
N GLY A 118 -4.97 -1.83 -4.60
CA GLY A 118 -4.13 -1.70 -3.41
C GLY A 118 -4.73 -0.83 -2.30
N LYS A 119 -5.53 0.19 -2.63
CA LYS A 119 -6.26 0.99 -1.63
C LYS A 119 -7.44 0.21 -1.06
N HIS A 120 -8.15 -0.51 -1.93
CA HIS A 120 -9.24 -1.38 -1.50
C HIS A 120 -8.75 -2.45 -0.51
N LEU A 121 -7.63 -3.11 -0.83
CA LEU A 121 -6.99 -4.07 0.09
C LEU A 121 -6.67 -3.46 1.46
N GLN A 122 -6.06 -2.26 1.51
CA GLN A 122 -5.76 -1.60 2.78
C GLN A 122 -7.03 -1.31 3.58
N MET A 123 -8.11 -0.85 2.93
CA MET A 123 -9.40 -0.62 3.59
C MET A 123 -9.95 -1.91 4.21
N LEU A 124 -9.98 -3.00 3.45
CA LEU A 124 -10.46 -4.31 3.94
C LEU A 124 -9.64 -4.80 5.13
N LEU A 125 -8.31 -4.72 5.05
CA LEU A 125 -7.41 -5.16 6.13
C LEU A 125 -7.59 -4.34 7.41
N VAL A 126 -7.67 -3.00 7.29
CA VAL A 126 -7.83 -2.13 8.46
C VAL A 126 -9.22 -2.27 9.06
N THR A 127 -10.27 -2.38 8.27
CA THR A 127 -11.66 -2.50 8.76
C THR A 127 -12.09 -3.90 9.14
N GLY A 128 -11.34 -4.94 8.74
CA GLY A 128 -11.74 -6.33 8.91
C GLY A 128 -12.91 -6.76 8.02
N LEU A 129 -13.27 -5.95 7.03
CA LEU A 129 -14.34 -6.26 6.08
C LEU A 129 -13.90 -7.31 5.05
N ILE A 130 -14.88 -8.03 4.54
CA ILE A 130 -14.73 -9.05 3.49
C ILE A 130 -15.22 -8.46 2.17
N ASN A 131 -14.42 -8.60 1.11
CA ASN A 131 -14.78 -8.15 -0.23
C ASN A 131 -16.01 -8.92 -0.76
N ILE A 132 -16.96 -8.21 -1.35
CA ILE A 132 -18.08 -8.85 -2.06
C ILE A 132 -17.79 -8.66 -3.55
N GLY A 133 -17.17 -9.63 -4.20
CA GLY A 133 -16.69 -9.60 -5.58
C GLY A 133 -17.74 -9.34 -6.68
N ASN A 134 -18.94 -8.89 -6.34
CA ASN A 134 -20.04 -8.61 -7.27
C ASN A 134 -20.13 -7.13 -7.65
N ARG A 135 -20.01 -6.84 -8.94
CA ARG A 135 -20.15 -5.49 -9.51
C ARG A 135 -21.55 -4.85 -9.32
N GLU A 136 -22.56 -5.62 -8.91
CA GLU A 136 -23.94 -5.14 -8.76
C GLU A 136 -24.39 -4.95 -7.31
N GLY A 137 -23.54 -5.28 -6.32
CA GLY A 137 -23.81 -5.15 -4.89
C GLY A 137 -23.13 -3.93 -4.26
N ASN A 138 -23.14 -3.91 -2.93
CA ASN A 138 -22.27 -3.05 -2.13
C ASN A 138 -20.84 -3.61 -2.13
N ASP A 139 -19.85 -2.82 -1.69
CA ASP A 139 -18.44 -3.15 -1.90
C ASP A 139 -17.90 -4.21 -0.91
N ALA A 140 -18.44 -4.25 0.32
CA ALA A 140 -17.92 -5.15 1.35
C ALA A 140 -18.96 -5.53 2.41
N VAL A 141 -18.67 -6.57 3.20
CA VAL A 141 -19.53 -7.10 4.28
C VAL A 141 -18.71 -7.35 5.54
N ASP A 142 -19.33 -7.15 6.72
CA ASP A 142 -18.73 -7.55 8.00
C ASP A 142 -19.00 -9.02 8.33
N ALA A 143 -18.45 -9.51 9.45
CA ALA A 143 -18.63 -10.88 9.92
C ALA A 143 -20.09 -11.24 10.28
N ASN A 144 -20.96 -10.24 10.47
CA ASN A 144 -22.39 -10.41 10.77
C ASN A 144 -23.26 -10.33 9.50
N GLY A 145 -22.65 -10.19 8.33
CA GLY A 145 -23.36 -10.08 7.05
C GLY A 145 -23.92 -8.69 6.77
N ARG A 146 -23.52 -7.64 7.51
CA ARG A 146 -23.90 -6.26 7.25
C ARG A 146 -23.06 -5.70 6.12
N GLU A 147 -23.71 -5.14 5.12
CA GLU A 147 -23.06 -4.59 3.93
C GLU A 147 -22.64 -3.12 4.12
N TYR A 148 -21.57 -2.74 3.39
CA TYR A 148 -20.99 -1.40 3.41
C TYR A 148 -20.63 -0.93 2.00
N GLU A 149 -20.83 0.37 1.76
CA GLU A 149 -20.30 1.06 0.57
C GLU A 149 -18.95 1.65 0.90
N LEU A 150 -17.93 1.39 0.07
CA LEU A 150 -16.56 1.84 0.28
C LEU A 150 -16.20 2.94 -0.71
N LYS A 151 -15.65 4.05 -0.20
CA LYS A 151 -15.14 5.14 -1.05
C LYS A 151 -13.76 5.57 -0.62
N SER A 152 -12.88 5.81 -1.58
CA SER A 152 -11.54 6.29 -1.32
C SER A 152 -11.26 7.60 -2.04
N VAL A 153 -10.39 8.43 -1.46
CA VAL A 153 -9.88 9.65 -2.05
C VAL A 153 -8.37 9.79 -1.81
N ASN A 154 -7.63 10.23 -2.80
CA ASN A 154 -6.28 10.71 -2.61
C ASN A 154 -6.32 12.23 -2.37
N SER A 155 -6.12 12.67 -1.14
CA SER A 155 -6.25 14.07 -0.73
C SER A 155 -5.18 14.99 -1.35
N LEU A 156 -4.09 14.43 -1.87
CA LEU A 156 -3.09 15.18 -2.64
C LEU A 156 -3.58 15.54 -4.05
N LEU A 157 -4.58 14.83 -4.58
CA LEU A 157 -5.08 15.02 -5.95
C LEU A 157 -6.46 15.69 -5.99
N THR A 158 -7.35 15.38 -5.03
CA THR A 158 -8.71 15.90 -4.98
C THR A 158 -9.25 15.96 -3.56
N GLN A 159 -10.19 16.86 -3.32
CA GLN A 159 -10.84 17.07 -2.02
C GLN A 159 -12.29 16.55 -2.01
N SER A 160 -12.61 15.58 -2.89
CA SER A 160 -13.96 15.03 -2.99
C SER A 160 -13.93 13.55 -3.36
N PHE A 161 -14.77 12.77 -2.72
CA PHE A 161 -15.01 11.37 -3.06
C PHE A 161 -15.91 11.26 -4.29
N SER A 162 -15.52 10.39 -5.19
CA SER A 162 -16.34 9.96 -6.33
C SER A 162 -17.34 8.92 -5.89
N THR A 163 -18.55 8.93 -6.48
CA THR A 163 -19.57 7.91 -6.18
C THR A 163 -19.73 6.92 -7.34
N HIS A 164 -20.71 7.10 -8.21
CA HIS A 164 -21.03 6.18 -9.30
C HIS A 164 -21.11 6.90 -10.64
N HIS A 165 -20.61 6.26 -11.72
CA HIS A 165 -20.64 6.87 -13.05
C HIS A 165 -22.04 6.97 -13.67
N HIS A 166 -22.96 6.10 -13.26
CA HIS A 166 -24.35 6.04 -13.75
C HIS A 166 -25.33 6.04 -12.59
N LEU A 167 -25.25 7.09 -11.73
CA LEU A 167 -26.09 7.18 -10.55
C LEU A 167 -27.57 7.44 -10.97
N ASN A 168 -28.45 6.56 -10.52
CA ASN A 168 -29.88 6.57 -10.78
C ASN A 168 -30.66 6.18 -9.50
N PRO A 169 -32.01 6.24 -9.49
CA PRO A 169 -32.82 5.93 -8.32
C PRO A 169 -32.61 4.52 -7.73
N THR A 170 -32.32 3.51 -8.57
CA THR A 170 -32.05 2.14 -8.10
C THR A 170 -30.78 2.09 -7.27
N ILE A 171 -29.70 2.74 -7.75
CA ILE A 171 -28.43 2.84 -7.02
C ILE A 171 -28.59 3.69 -5.76
N LEU A 172 -29.35 4.80 -5.83
CA LEU A 172 -29.66 5.63 -4.65
C LEU A 172 -30.40 4.83 -3.58
N GLY A 173 -31.31 3.92 -3.97
CA GLY A 173 -31.99 3.01 -3.05
C GLY A 173 -30.99 2.10 -2.31
N LYS A 174 -30.01 1.51 -3.02
CA LYS A 174 -28.93 0.72 -2.43
C LYS A 174 -28.09 1.56 -1.48
N TYR A 175 -27.70 2.77 -1.88
CA TYR A 175 -26.90 3.70 -1.09
C TYR A 175 -27.55 4.09 0.25
N ARG A 176 -28.90 4.20 0.27
CA ARG A 176 -29.67 4.49 1.48
C ARG A 176 -29.78 3.30 2.44
N SER A 177 -29.50 2.09 1.98
CA SER A 177 -29.67 0.86 2.78
C SER A 177 -28.44 0.45 3.58
N VAL A 178 -27.28 1.04 3.31
CA VAL A 178 -25.99 0.62 3.89
C VAL A 178 -25.21 1.77 4.51
N ASP A 179 -24.33 1.42 5.45
CA ASP A 179 -23.38 2.36 5.99
C ASP A 179 -22.22 2.56 5.00
N TRP A 180 -21.61 3.74 5.09
CA TRP A 180 -20.54 4.15 4.18
C TRP A 180 -19.20 4.27 4.91
N ILE A 181 -18.17 3.66 4.34
CA ILE A 181 -16.79 3.78 4.77
C ILE A 181 -16.05 4.70 3.78
N PHE A 182 -15.47 5.78 4.30
CA PHE A 182 -14.69 6.74 3.53
C PHE A 182 -13.23 6.68 3.96
N ALA A 183 -12.33 6.31 3.05
CA ALA A 183 -10.90 6.25 3.31
C ALA A 183 -10.16 7.39 2.61
N VAL A 184 -9.34 8.11 3.36
CA VAL A 184 -8.48 9.20 2.90
C VAL A 184 -7.07 8.69 2.74
N TYR A 185 -6.49 8.90 1.57
CA TYR A 185 -5.12 8.53 1.22
C TYR A 185 -4.27 9.77 0.92
N GLU A 186 -2.98 9.66 1.19
CA GLU A 186 -1.94 10.49 0.63
C GLU A 186 -1.04 9.60 -0.22
N GLY A 187 -1.10 9.77 -1.56
CA GLY A 187 -0.47 8.83 -2.48
C GLY A 187 -1.09 7.42 -2.38
N ILE A 188 -0.29 6.47 -1.92
CA ILE A 188 -0.68 5.05 -1.73
C ILE A 188 -0.97 4.70 -0.27
N GLU A 189 -0.74 5.61 0.68
CA GLU A 189 -0.86 5.37 2.11
C GLU A 189 -2.21 5.82 2.63
N ILE A 190 -2.89 4.95 3.36
CA ILE A 190 -4.12 5.30 4.07
C ILE A 190 -3.80 6.20 5.27
N LYS A 191 -4.54 7.29 5.44
CA LYS A 191 -4.35 8.25 6.54
C LYS A 191 -5.51 8.29 7.51
N GLU A 192 -6.74 8.25 7.00
CA GLU A 192 -7.95 8.34 7.82
C GLU A 192 -9.04 7.41 7.27
N ILE A 193 -9.86 6.83 8.14
CA ILE A 193 -11.09 6.13 7.77
C ILE A 193 -12.25 6.70 8.59
N TYR A 194 -13.35 6.98 7.93
CA TYR A 194 -14.58 7.48 8.53
C TYR A 194 -15.76 6.57 8.20
N LEU A 195 -16.67 6.41 9.16
CA LEU A 195 -17.97 5.80 8.94
C LEU A 195 -19.04 6.92 8.91
N ILE A 196 -19.91 6.87 7.91
CA ILE A 196 -21.08 7.76 7.82
C ILE A 196 -22.35 6.93 7.63
N LYS A 197 -23.38 7.23 8.40
CA LYS A 197 -24.68 6.61 8.23
C LYS A 197 -25.40 7.21 7.00
N PRO A 198 -26.22 6.42 6.28
CA PRO A 198 -26.91 6.91 5.10
C PRO A 198 -27.82 8.13 5.40
N LEU A 199 -28.37 8.23 6.60
CA LEU A 199 -29.18 9.38 7.02
C LEU A 199 -28.38 10.69 7.00
N ASP A 200 -27.10 10.66 7.34
CA ASP A 200 -26.23 11.84 7.29
C ASP A 200 -25.83 12.22 5.86
N LEU A 201 -26.05 11.32 4.88
CA LEU A 201 -25.84 11.58 3.45
C LEU A 201 -27.13 11.96 2.70
N GLU A 202 -28.29 11.94 3.36
CA GLU A 202 -29.60 12.11 2.73
C GLU A 202 -29.74 13.45 1.98
N TYR A 203 -29.05 14.51 2.42
CA TYR A 203 -29.01 15.77 1.68
C TYR A 203 -28.45 15.58 0.25
N TYR A 204 -27.38 14.81 0.10
CA TYR A 204 -26.81 14.50 -1.21
C TYR A 204 -27.73 13.58 -2.01
N PHE A 205 -28.30 12.56 -1.39
CA PHE A 205 -29.18 11.60 -2.05
C PHE A 205 -30.43 12.29 -2.61
N LYS A 206 -31.08 13.16 -1.84
CA LYS A 206 -32.23 13.97 -2.31
C LYS A 206 -31.83 14.89 -3.45
N THR A 207 -30.76 15.63 -3.32
CA THR A 207 -30.27 16.52 -4.38
C THR A 207 -30.02 15.78 -5.69
N TRP A 208 -29.45 14.58 -5.61
CA TRP A 208 -29.19 13.77 -6.80
C TRP A 208 -30.47 13.17 -7.37
N GLU A 209 -31.37 12.73 -6.54
CA GLU A 209 -32.68 12.21 -6.95
C GLU A 209 -33.52 13.27 -7.66
N GLU A 210 -33.59 14.48 -7.10
CA GLU A 210 -34.26 15.65 -7.72
C GLU A 210 -33.64 15.99 -9.08
N LYS A 211 -32.32 15.98 -9.17
CA LYS A 211 -31.61 16.22 -10.42
C LYS A 211 -31.90 15.14 -11.47
N TRP A 212 -31.96 13.86 -11.07
CA TRP A 212 -32.33 12.77 -11.95
C TRP A 212 -33.78 12.92 -12.44
N ASN A 213 -34.69 13.17 -11.54
CA ASN A 213 -36.13 13.40 -11.86
C ASN A 213 -36.33 14.55 -12.84
N ALA A 214 -35.55 15.62 -12.70
CA ALA A 214 -35.67 16.79 -13.58
C ALA A 214 -35.13 16.51 -15.00
N ASN A 215 -34.12 15.65 -15.14
CA ASN A 215 -33.42 15.46 -16.40
C ASN A 215 -33.70 14.10 -17.07
N GLY A 216 -34.21 13.11 -16.34
CA GLY A 216 -34.44 11.73 -16.82
C GLY A 216 -33.19 11.00 -17.26
N LYS A 217 -32.01 11.40 -16.74
CA LYS A 217 -30.72 10.84 -17.14
C LYS A 217 -29.86 10.55 -15.91
N ASP A 218 -29.09 9.47 -16.01
CA ASP A 218 -28.12 9.10 -14.97
C ASP A 218 -27.11 10.23 -14.72
N ILE A 219 -26.78 10.40 -13.44
CA ILE A 219 -25.85 11.44 -13.01
C ILE A 219 -24.45 10.84 -13.03
N ASN A 220 -23.57 11.46 -13.80
CA ASN A 220 -22.19 11.02 -13.90
C ASN A 220 -21.39 11.47 -12.68
N ASN A 221 -21.00 10.51 -11.87
CA ASN A 221 -19.99 10.60 -10.82
C ASN A 221 -20.18 11.83 -9.88
N PRO A 222 -21.35 11.97 -9.22
CA PRO A 222 -21.55 13.04 -8.25
C PRO A 222 -20.59 12.90 -7.07
N LYS A 223 -20.28 14.01 -6.41
CA LYS A 223 -19.19 14.10 -5.44
C LYS A 223 -19.69 14.37 -4.02
N ILE A 224 -18.99 13.76 -3.04
CA ILE A 224 -19.13 14.08 -1.61
C ILE A 224 -17.82 14.75 -1.18
N PRO A 225 -17.84 16.01 -0.68
CA PRO A 225 -16.65 16.73 -0.28
C PRO A 225 -15.95 16.09 0.94
N LEU A 226 -14.63 16.00 0.93
CA LEU A 226 -13.83 15.49 2.05
C LEU A 226 -14.10 16.27 3.34
N LYS A 227 -14.25 17.61 3.25
CA LYS A 227 -14.59 18.43 4.41
C LYS A 227 -15.91 18.03 5.08
N TYR A 228 -16.88 17.56 4.28
CA TYR A 228 -18.16 17.06 4.79
C TYR A 228 -17.97 15.75 5.53
N VAL A 229 -17.21 14.82 4.94
CA VAL A 229 -16.90 13.52 5.54
C VAL A 229 -16.18 13.70 6.88
N ARG A 230 -15.18 14.59 6.94
CA ARG A 230 -14.49 14.92 8.19
C ARG A 230 -15.36 15.56 9.26
N ALA A 231 -16.35 16.35 8.84
CA ALA A 231 -17.25 17.06 9.76
C ALA A 231 -18.38 16.18 10.31
N LYS A 232 -18.86 15.20 9.52
CA LYS A 232 -20.03 14.37 9.83
C LYS A 232 -19.70 12.91 10.16
N GLY A 233 -18.58 12.39 9.63
CA GLY A 233 -18.19 11.01 9.82
C GLY A 233 -17.63 10.74 11.21
N ALA A 234 -17.93 9.56 11.74
CA ALA A 234 -17.22 9.02 12.89
C ALA A 234 -15.82 8.55 12.44
N LEU A 235 -14.77 9.15 13.00
CA LEU A 235 -13.39 8.74 12.74
C LEU A 235 -13.16 7.35 13.34
N LEU A 236 -12.89 6.36 12.49
CA LEU A 236 -12.63 4.97 12.89
C LEU A 236 -11.13 4.68 13.00
N PHE A 237 -10.33 5.26 12.10
CA PHE A 237 -8.90 5.03 12.01
C PHE A 237 -8.17 6.32 11.65
N LYS A 238 -7.03 6.54 12.30
CA LYS A 238 -6.05 7.55 11.92
C LYS A 238 -4.67 6.91 11.94
N ALA A 239 -3.98 6.95 10.81
CA ALA A 239 -2.66 6.36 10.69
C ALA A 239 -1.67 7.02 11.66
N PRO A 240 -0.83 6.24 12.38
CA PRO A 240 0.28 6.77 13.16
C PRO A 240 1.36 7.36 12.24
N GLU A 241 2.28 8.14 12.81
CA GLU A 241 3.43 8.70 12.05
C GLU A 241 4.32 7.60 11.44
N SER A 242 4.37 6.42 12.07
CA SER A 242 5.09 5.26 11.53
C SER A 242 4.50 4.71 10.24
N GLY A 243 3.25 5.04 9.90
CA GLY A 243 2.52 4.48 8.76
C GLY A 243 2.08 3.02 8.94
N GLU A 244 2.28 2.44 10.14
CA GLU A 244 1.87 1.06 10.44
C GLU A 244 0.36 0.92 10.44
N LEU A 245 -0.14 -0.13 9.76
CA LEU A 245 -1.56 -0.42 9.68
C LEU A 245 -1.97 -1.33 10.85
N THR A 246 -3.07 -0.96 11.51
CA THR A 246 -3.70 -1.78 12.56
C THR A 246 -5.15 -2.03 12.21
N GLN A 247 -5.63 -3.24 12.49
CA GLN A 247 -7.04 -3.58 12.30
C GLN A 247 -7.88 -2.93 13.41
N ILE A 248 -9.02 -2.35 13.02
CA ILE A 248 -10.04 -1.81 13.93
C ILE A 248 -11.21 -2.80 14.05
N GLN A 249 -12.06 -2.60 15.06
CA GLN A 249 -13.35 -3.28 15.16
C GLN A 249 -14.46 -2.32 14.68
N LEU A 250 -15.28 -2.77 13.72
CA LEU A 250 -16.47 -2.08 13.22
C LEU A 250 -17.71 -2.39 14.05
#